data_5c038864d1fa152ac99ad9536051e8c5
#
_entry.id   5c038864d1fa152ac99ad9536051e8c5
#
_cell.length_a   1.000
_cell.length_b   1.000
_cell.length_c   1.000
_cell.angle_alpha   90.00
_cell.angle_beta   90.00
_cell.angle_gamma   90.00
#
_symmetry.space_group_name_H-M   'P 1'
#
loop_
_entity.id
_entity.type
_entity.pdbx_description
1 polymer ?
#
loop_
_entity_poly.entity_id
_entity_poly.type
_entity_poly.pdbx_seq_one_letter_code
_entity_poly.pdbx_strand_id
1 'polypeptide(L)'
;MQGTKIRPMVGGLLLAAASSTVHSEALQPDPAWQEGKLDNGFSWQLLATPQRPSDRIELRMIVSTGSLVESSQQVGFAHLLPRLALTHSDNFTASQLQSFWQQSIDPQRPLPPAVSSYDYTAYNLSLPNNRPELLKDALQWLANTAGKLQIDNNTVISALQSPENLVATLPSDVNDPWWRLRLKGSTLLGHE
;
A
#
# COMPACT_ATOMS: atom_id res chain seq x y z
N MET A 1 -4.08 26.50 -89.22
CA MET A 1 -3.57 25.51 -88.24
C MET A 1 -3.78 26.14 -86.86
N GLN A 2 -4.84 25.74 -86.13
CA GLN A 2 -5.16 26.23 -84.82
C GLN A 2 -4.60 25.29 -83.78
N GLY A 3 -3.71 25.81 -82.88
CA GLY A 3 -3.12 25.08 -81.78
C GLY A 3 -3.97 25.22 -80.52
N THR A 4 -4.53 24.08 -80.11
CA THR A 4 -5.35 23.99 -78.88
C THR A 4 -4.43 23.96 -77.67
N LYS A 5 -4.54 24.98 -76.79
CA LYS A 5 -3.83 25.03 -75.51
C LYS A 5 -4.63 24.25 -74.45
N ILE A 6 -4.09 23.15 -73.99
CA ILE A 6 -4.61 22.41 -72.82
C ILE A 6 -4.11 23.07 -71.54
N ARG A 7 -5.04 23.51 -70.71
CA ARG A 7 -4.74 24.03 -69.33
C ARG A 7 -4.78 22.86 -68.35
N PRO A 8 -3.77 22.62 -67.51
CA PRO A 8 -3.87 21.64 -66.46
C PRO A 8 -4.74 22.19 -65.30
N MET A 9 -5.75 21.43 -64.98
CA MET A 9 -6.65 21.63 -63.83
C MET A 9 -5.98 21.03 -62.60
N VAL A 10 -5.43 21.88 -61.71
CA VAL A 10 -4.87 21.45 -60.43
C VAL A 10 -6.03 21.33 -59.45
N GLY A 11 -6.48 20.09 -59.23
CA GLY A 11 -7.46 19.76 -58.19
C GLY A 11 -6.75 19.71 -56.81
N GLY A 12 -6.93 20.71 -56.01
CA GLY A 12 -6.46 20.71 -54.61
C GLY A 12 -7.38 19.83 -53.76
N LEU A 13 -6.85 18.72 -53.25
CA LEU A 13 -7.53 17.85 -52.29
C LEU A 13 -7.35 18.46 -50.90
N LEU A 14 -8.38 19.12 -50.36
CA LEU A 14 -8.42 19.58 -48.97
C LEU A 14 -8.69 18.36 -48.05
N LEU A 15 -7.66 17.84 -47.41
CA LEU A 15 -7.83 16.91 -46.30
C LEU A 15 -8.30 17.69 -45.05
N ALA A 16 -9.58 17.63 -44.73
CA ALA A 16 -10.10 18.09 -43.46
C ALA A 16 -9.69 17.08 -42.38
N ALA A 17 -8.68 17.41 -41.56
CA ALA A 17 -8.32 16.66 -40.38
C ALA A 17 -9.41 16.89 -39.32
N ALA A 18 -10.31 15.92 -39.16
CA ALA A 18 -11.25 15.88 -38.06
C ALA A 18 -10.45 15.52 -36.78
N SER A 19 -10.08 16.54 -36.03
CA SER A 19 -9.53 16.36 -34.67
C SER A 19 -10.66 15.93 -33.74
N SER A 20 -10.85 14.64 -33.57
CA SER A 20 -11.70 14.11 -32.50
C SER A 20 -11.01 14.42 -31.17
N THR A 21 -11.51 15.41 -30.44
CA THR A 21 -11.15 15.63 -29.05
C THR A 21 -11.68 14.44 -28.24
N VAL A 22 -10.79 13.50 -27.90
CA VAL A 22 -11.11 12.46 -26.92
C VAL A 22 -11.27 13.18 -25.57
N HIS A 23 -12.50 13.41 -25.17
CA HIS A 23 -12.81 13.84 -23.82
C HIS A 23 -12.64 12.60 -22.94
N SER A 24 -11.54 12.55 -22.20
CA SER A 24 -11.43 11.66 -21.07
C SER A 24 -12.43 12.12 -20.01
N GLU A 25 -13.52 11.39 -19.88
CA GLU A 25 -14.46 11.59 -18.78
C GLU A 25 -13.72 11.28 -17.48
N ALA A 26 -13.69 12.22 -16.55
CA ALA A 26 -13.08 12.01 -15.26
C ALA A 26 -13.80 10.84 -14.56
N LEU A 27 -13.04 9.82 -14.17
CA LEU A 27 -13.57 8.69 -13.40
C LEU A 27 -14.24 9.24 -12.15
N GLN A 28 -15.56 9.03 -12.04
CA GLN A 28 -16.29 9.36 -10.82
C GLN A 28 -15.99 8.27 -9.77
N PRO A 29 -15.73 8.66 -8.52
CA PRO A 29 -15.61 7.70 -7.43
C PRO A 29 -16.87 6.84 -7.34
N ASP A 30 -16.72 5.54 -7.08
CA ASP A 30 -17.86 4.67 -6.80
C ASP A 30 -18.63 5.22 -5.59
N PRO A 31 -19.93 5.51 -5.70
CA PRO A 31 -20.74 6.08 -4.61
C PRO A 31 -20.84 5.17 -3.39
N ALA A 32 -20.48 3.90 -3.51
CA ALA A 32 -20.38 2.98 -2.37
C ALA A 32 -19.20 3.29 -1.43
N TRP A 33 -18.19 4.06 -1.91
CA TRP A 33 -17.08 4.51 -1.07
C TRP A 33 -17.49 5.69 -0.21
N GLN A 34 -17.18 5.58 1.07
CA GLN A 34 -17.21 6.69 2.01
C GLN A 34 -15.77 7.02 2.38
N GLU A 35 -15.44 8.30 2.39
CA GLU A 35 -14.09 8.75 2.70
C GLU A 35 -14.11 9.98 3.59
N GLY A 36 -13.02 10.21 4.29
CA GLY A 36 -12.87 11.40 5.11
C GLY A 36 -11.42 11.61 5.53
N LYS A 37 -11.22 12.76 6.15
CA LYS A 37 -9.91 13.16 6.68
C LYS A 37 -10.09 13.70 8.09
N LEU A 38 -9.21 13.30 8.99
CA LEU A 38 -9.16 13.81 10.36
C LEU A 38 -8.29 15.08 10.41
N ASP A 39 -8.44 15.87 11.48
CA ASP A 39 -7.70 17.12 11.67
C ASP A 39 -6.18 16.93 11.71
N ASN A 40 -5.71 15.76 12.14
CA ASN A 40 -4.29 15.38 12.14
C ASN A 40 -3.75 14.98 10.75
N GLY A 41 -4.59 15.05 9.70
CA GLY A 41 -4.21 14.71 8.33
C GLY A 41 -4.42 13.24 7.94
N PHE A 42 -4.81 12.37 8.88
CA PHE A 42 -5.12 10.97 8.58
C PHE A 42 -6.35 10.89 7.68
N SER A 43 -6.23 10.17 6.56
CA SER A 43 -7.34 9.94 5.62
C SER A 43 -7.86 8.51 5.77
N TRP A 44 -9.16 8.33 5.65
CA TRP A 44 -9.79 7.02 5.72
C TRP A 44 -10.78 6.82 4.59
N GLN A 45 -10.94 5.56 4.21
CA GLN A 45 -11.90 5.11 3.21
C GLN A 45 -12.64 3.89 3.75
N LEU A 46 -13.94 3.83 3.50
CA LEU A 46 -14.82 2.74 3.88
C LEU A 46 -15.63 2.28 2.68
N LEU A 47 -15.63 0.99 2.42
CA LEU A 47 -16.46 0.35 1.40
C LEU A 47 -17.34 -0.71 2.05
N ALA A 48 -18.65 -0.52 1.97
CA ALA A 48 -19.62 -1.57 2.31
C ALA A 48 -19.90 -2.44 1.08
N THR A 49 -19.75 -3.75 1.21
CA THR A 49 -19.92 -4.71 0.11
C THR A 49 -21.08 -5.70 0.36
N PRO A 50 -22.33 -5.24 0.45
CA PRO A 50 -23.47 -6.11 0.76
C PRO A 50 -23.73 -7.16 -0.31
N GLN A 51 -23.32 -6.91 -1.57
CA GLN A 51 -23.44 -7.86 -2.69
C GLN A 51 -22.39 -8.99 -2.65
N ARG A 52 -21.39 -8.84 -1.82
CA ARG A 52 -20.34 -9.84 -1.59
C ARG A 52 -20.28 -10.14 -0.10
N PRO A 53 -21.28 -10.84 0.44
CA PRO A 53 -21.31 -11.11 1.86
C PRO A 53 -20.04 -11.86 2.26
N SER A 54 -19.38 -11.32 3.25
CA SER A 54 -18.22 -11.91 3.89
C SER A 54 -18.50 -11.98 5.38
N ASP A 55 -18.03 -13.00 6.02
CA ASP A 55 -18.02 -13.14 7.47
C ASP A 55 -16.91 -12.31 8.14
N ARG A 56 -16.18 -11.52 7.34
CA ARG A 56 -15.01 -10.78 7.78
C ARG A 56 -15.08 -9.29 7.45
N ILE A 57 -14.41 -8.52 8.30
CA ILE A 57 -14.15 -7.10 8.12
C ILE A 57 -12.66 -6.95 7.81
N GLU A 58 -12.35 -6.43 6.63
CA GLU A 58 -10.98 -6.19 6.21
C GLU A 58 -10.55 -4.77 6.58
N LEU A 59 -9.50 -4.66 7.38
CA LEU A 59 -8.88 -3.38 7.72
C LEU A 59 -7.48 -3.31 7.14
N ARG A 60 -7.15 -2.18 6.56
CA ARG A 60 -5.81 -1.93 6.05
C ARG A 60 -5.36 -0.51 6.40
N MET A 61 -4.23 -0.39 7.07
CA MET A 61 -3.54 0.89 7.25
C MET A 61 -2.33 0.93 6.33
N ILE A 62 -2.22 1.98 5.54
CA ILE A 62 -1.11 2.21 4.62
C ILE A 62 -0.38 3.46 5.08
N VAL A 63 0.92 3.34 5.27
CA VAL A 63 1.83 4.43 5.56
C VAL A 63 2.70 4.64 4.34
N SER A 64 2.63 5.82 3.72
CA SER A 64 3.41 6.16 2.52
C SER A 64 4.88 6.43 2.86
N THR A 65 5.51 5.45 3.48
CA THR A 65 6.91 5.47 3.91
C THR A 65 7.44 4.04 3.88
N GLY A 66 8.59 3.86 3.25
CA GLY A 66 9.28 2.58 3.13
C GLY A 66 10.80 2.79 3.11
N SER A 67 11.56 1.81 2.65
CA SER A 67 13.02 1.83 2.71
C SER A 67 13.68 2.92 1.85
N LEU A 68 13.00 3.47 0.84
CA LEU A 68 13.55 4.54 -0.02
C LEU A 68 13.85 5.85 0.71
N VAL A 69 13.16 6.12 1.81
CA VAL A 69 13.37 7.37 2.59
C VAL A 69 14.42 7.20 3.68
N GLU A 70 14.99 6.02 3.83
CA GLU A 70 16.03 5.74 4.81
C GLU A 70 17.35 6.42 4.43
N SER A 71 17.97 7.08 5.39
CA SER A 71 19.35 7.52 5.26
C SER A 71 20.31 6.33 5.49
N SER A 72 21.58 6.50 5.15
CA SER A 72 22.61 5.46 5.39
C SER A 72 22.75 5.04 6.87
N GLN A 73 22.25 5.86 7.80
CA GLN A 73 22.25 5.56 9.23
C GLN A 73 20.95 4.90 9.72
N GLN A 74 19.94 4.80 8.84
CA GLN A 74 18.60 4.29 9.15
C GLN A 74 18.25 3.01 8.35
N VAL A 75 19.23 2.44 7.65
CA VAL A 75 19.02 1.23 6.85
C VAL A 75 18.41 0.12 7.70
N GLY A 76 17.25 -0.39 7.25
CA GLY A 76 16.49 -1.44 7.92
C GLY A 76 15.39 -0.95 8.87
N PHE A 77 15.26 0.36 9.12
CA PHE A 77 14.22 0.88 10.03
C PHE A 77 12.81 0.67 9.48
N ALA A 78 12.62 0.80 8.17
CA ALA A 78 11.33 0.55 7.54
C ALA A 78 10.85 -0.89 7.73
N HIS A 79 11.78 -1.83 7.88
CA HIS A 79 11.47 -3.22 8.18
C HIS A 79 11.33 -3.49 9.69
N LEU A 80 12.11 -2.80 10.53
CA LEU A 80 12.11 -2.95 11.97
C LEU A 80 10.83 -2.38 12.61
N LEU A 81 10.36 -1.20 12.18
CA LEU A 81 9.18 -0.54 12.76
C LEU A 81 7.90 -1.40 12.69
N PRO A 82 7.57 -2.05 11.58
CA PRO A 82 6.45 -2.99 11.54
C PRO A 82 6.63 -4.17 12.52
N ARG A 83 7.83 -4.70 12.68
CA ARG A 83 8.10 -5.77 13.64
C ARG A 83 7.85 -5.32 15.08
N LEU A 84 8.27 -4.10 15.42
CA LEU A 84 7.96 -3.49 16.71
C LEU A 84 6.45 -3.40 16.94
N ALA A 85 5.70 -2.89 15.97
CA ALA A 85 4.25 -2.76 16.05
C ALA A 85 3.53 -4.11 16.25
N LEU A 86 4.04 -5.18 15.62
CA LEU A 86 3.46 -6.51 15.74
C LEU A 86 3.81 -7.22 17.05
N THR A 87 4.90 -6.85 17.69
CA THR A 87 5.39 -7.51 18.91
C THR A 87 5.10 -6.74 20.19
N HIS A 88 4.84 -5.42 20.08
CA HIS A 88 4.63 -4.54 21.22
C HIS A 88 3.46 -3.60 21.00
N SER A 89 2.68 -3.40 22.04
CA SER A 89 1.59 -2.42 22.08
C SER A 89 1.28 -2.04 23.52
N ASP A 90 1.06 -0.75 23.77
CA ASP A 90 0.74 -0.24 25.12
C ASP A 90 -0.56 -0.80 25.70
N ASN A 91 -1.49 -1.20 24.83
CA ASN A 91 -2.83 -1.62 25.25
C ASN A 91 -2.97 -3.14 25.37
N PHE A 92 -1.93 -3.89 25.02
CA PHE A 92 -1.95 -5.35 25.04
C PHE A 92 -0.73 -5.89 25.78
N THR A 93 -0.95 -6.82 26.68
CA THR A 93 0.11 -7.72 27.14
C THR A 93 0.55 -8.62 25.96
N ALA A 94 1.72 -9.24 26.06
CA ALA A 94 2.23 -10.13 25.02
C ALA A 94 1.24 -11.25 24.69
N SER A 95 0.59 -11.86 25.69
CA SER A 95 -0.41 -12.91 25.50
C SER A 95 -1.70 -12.41 24.86
N GLN A 96 -2.14 -11.21 25.21
CA GLN A 96 -3.31 -10.57 24.57
C GLN A 96 -3.01 -10.22 23.11
N LEU A 97 -1.83 -9.71 22.82
CA LEU A 97 -1.41 -9.39 21.46
C LEU A 97 -1.33 -10.65 20.60
N GLN A 98 -0.78 -11.74 21.13
CA GLN A 98 -0.76 -13.04 20.43
C GLN A 98 -2.18 -13.54 20.15
N SER A 99 -3.08 -13.49 21.13
CA SER A 99 -4.49 -13.89 20.94
C SER A 99 -5.20 -12.99 19.93
N PHE A 100 -4.93 -11.69 19.93
CA PHE A 100 -5.45 -10.72 18.96
C PHE A 100 -5.02 -11.11 17.53
N TRP A 101 -3.76 -11.40 17.29
CA TRP A 101 -3.26 -11.79 15.97
C TRP A 101 -3.86 -13.11 15.47
N GLN A 102 -4.01 -14.10 16.34
CA GLN A 102 -4.68 -15.36 15.98
C GLN A 102 -6.10 -15.18 15.48
N GLN A 103 -6.81 -14.14 15.95
CA GLN A 103 -8.18 -13.84 15.59
C GLN A 103 -8.30 -12.81 14.45
N SER A 104 -7.24 -12.07 14.19
CA SER A 104 -7.20 -10.96 13.22
C SER A 104 -6.59 -11.34 11.87
N ILE A 105 -6.36 -12.63 11.63
CA ILE A 105 -5.89 -13.16 10.36
C ILE A 105 -6.93 -14.15 9.83
N ASP A 106 -7.25 -14.03 8.52
CA ASP A 106 -8.13 -15.02 7.88
C ASP A 106 -7.39 -16.34 7.71
N PRO A 107 -7.83 -17.44 8.36
CA PRO A 107 -7.16 -18.72 8.24
C PRO A 107 -7.27 -19.36 6.85
N GLN A 108 -8.26 -18.95 6.04
CA GLN A 108 -8.46 -19.47 4.68
C GLN A 108 -7.65 -18.69 3.63
N ARG A 109 -7.42 -17.39 3.89
CA ARG A 109 -6.68 -16.49 3.01
C ARG A 109 -5.75 -15.61 3.83
N PRO A 110 -4.73 -16.19 4.44
CA PRO A 110 -3.85 -15.45 5.32
C PRO A 110 -3.07 -14.40 4.53
N LEU A 111 -3.24 -13.13 4.94
CA LEU A 111 -2.37 -12.05 4.52
C LEU A 111 -1.31 -11.83 5.61
N PRO A 112 -0.09 -11.48 5.24
CA PRO A 112 0.89 -11.04 6.23
C PRO A 112 0.35 -9.88 7.06
N PRO A 113 0.47 -9.91 8.39
CA PRO A 113 -0.05 -8.84 9.23
C PRO A 113 0.62 -7.49 8.95
N ALA A 114 1.86 -7.50 8.47
CA ALA A 114 2.51 -6.32 7.93
C ALA A 114 3.31 -6.64 6.68
N VAL A 115 3.43 -5.64 5.79
CA VAL A 115 4.25 -5.67 4.59
C VAL A 115 5.10 -4.41 4.57
N SER A 116 6.41 -4.56 4.41
CA SER A 116 7.34 -3.46 4.19
C SER A 116 7.78 -3.45 2.72
N SER A 117 7.79 -2.26 2.11
CA SER A 117 8.17 -2.06 0.71
C SER A 117 9.13 -0.87 0.60
N TYR A 118 9.50 -0.51 -0.63
CA TYR A 118 10.35 0.64 -0.90
C TYR A 118 9.69 1.98 -0.54
N ASP A 119 8.40 2.14 -0.86
CA ASP A 119 7.68 3.41 -0.80
C ASP A 119 6.49 3.40 0.17
N TYR A 120 6.12 2.24 0.73
CA TYR A 120 5.04 2.14 1.71
C TYR A 120 5.26 1.01 2.71
N THR A 121 4.55 1.12 3.83
CA THR A 121 4.33 0.05 4.81
C THR A 121 2.83 -0.17 4.96
N ALA A 122 2.38 -1.40 4.92
CA ALA A 122 0.97 -1.75 5.10
C ALA A 122 0.78 -2.70 6.27
N TYR A 123 -0.30 -2.48 7.04
CA TYR A 123 -0.77 -3.36 8.11
C TYR A 123 -2.13 -3.93 7.71
N ASN A 124 -2.29 -5.24 7.79
CA ASN A 124 -3.46 -5.97 7.35
C ASN A 124 -4.12 -6.68 8.53
N LEU A 125 -5.42 -6.48 8.69
CA LEU A 125 -6.24 -7.15 9.68
C LEU A 125 -7.49 -7.68 9.00
N SER A 126 -7.84 -8.92 9.27
CA SER A 126 -9.06 -9.56 8.79
C SER A 126 -9.83 -10.08 9.99
N LEU A 127 -10.91 -9.43 10.35
CA LEU A 127 -11.66 -9.68 11.58
C LEU A 127 -12.96 -10.42 11.29
N PRO A 128 -13.38 -11.37 12.13
CA PRO A 128 -14.73 -11.95 12.04
C PRO A 128 -15.77 -10.85 12.34
N ASN A 129 -16.81 -10.75 11.50
CA ASN A 129 -17.81 -9.69 11.60
C ASN A 129 -18.80 -9.85 12.77
N ASN A 130 -18.82 -11.02 13.40
CA ASN A 130 -19.67 -11.33 14.55
C ASN A 130 -19.03 -11.01 15.91
N ARG A 131 -17.86 -10.32 15.91
CA ARG A 131 -17.10 -9.99 17.12
C ARG A 131 -16.75 -8.50 17.15
N PRO A 132 -17.70 -7.63 17.50
CA PRO A 132 -17.53 -6.18 17.47
C PRO A 132 -16.42 -5.67 18.43
N GLU A 133 -16.12 -6.40 19.49
CA GLU A 133 -15.03 -6.09 20.40
C GLU A 133 -13.66 -6.11 19.69
N LEU A 134 -13.44 -7.07 18.76
CA LEU A 134 -12.20 -7.13 17.99
C LEU A 134 -12.04 -5.93 17.06
N LEU A 135 -13.11 -5.38 16.52
CA LEU A 135 -13.02 -4.17 15.71
C LEU A 135 -12.52 -2.98 16.52
N LYS A 136 -13.01 -2.83 17.75
CA LYS A 136 -12.54 -1.78 18.67
C LYS A 136 -11.06 -1.97 18.99
N ASP A 137 -10.66 -3.19 19.32
CA ASP A 137 -9.27 -3.52 19.63
C ASP A 137 -8.35 -3.27 18.43
N ALA A 138 -8.79 -3.65 17.23
CA ALA A 138 -8.06 -3.42 15.99
C ALA A 138 -7.87 -1.93 15.68
N LEU A 139 -8.92 -1.12 15.81
CA LEU A 139 -8.82 0.33 15.61
C LEU A 139 -7.90 0.97 16.67
N GLN A 140 -7.97 0.51 17.92
CA GLN A 140 -7.08 0.98 18.98
C GLN A 140 -5.62 0.61 18.69
N TRP A 141 -5.36 -0.63 18.23
CA TRP A 141 -4.03 -1.09 17.85
C TRP A 141 -3.48 -0.25 16.67
N LEU A 142 -4.29 -0.01 15.62
CA LEU A 142 -3.89 0.83 14.49
C LEU A 142 -3.56 2.26 14.92
N ALA A 143 -4.40 2.85 15.80
CA ALA A 143 -4.15 4.20 16.32
C ALA A 143 -2.86 4.29 17.14
N ASN A 144 -2.55 3.28 17.94
CA ASN A 144 -1.30 3.21 18.70
C ASN A 144 -0.09 3.03 17.79
N THR A 145 -0.20 2.16 16.79
CA THR A 145 0.84 1.93 15.79
C THR A 145 1.15 3.22 15.02
N ALA A 146 0.11 4.00 14.69
CA ALA A 146 0.28 5.25 13.94
C ALA A 146 0.90 6.39 14.75
N GLY A 147 0.70 6.45 16.07
CA GLY A 147 1.08 7.64 16.84
C GLY A 147 1.70 7.42 18.22
N LYS A 148 1.79 6.17 18.69
CA LYS A 148 2.25 5.85 20.05
C LYS A 148 3.14 4.62 20.12
N LEU A 149 3.86 4.31 19.04
CA LEU A 149 4.77 3.18 19.05
C LEU A 149 5.90 3.43 20.03
N GLN A 150 6.05 2.54 21.01
CA GLN A 150 7.15 2.63 21.98
C GLN A 150 8.44 2.10 21.34
N ILE A 151 9.45 2.95 21.32
CA ILE A 151 10.76 2.63 20.77
C ILE A 151 11.80 2.82 21.87
N ASP A 152 12.14 1.73 22.54
CA ASP A 152 13.21 1.67 23.53
C ASP A 152 14.13 0.47 23.26
N ASN A 153 15.23 0.37 23.98
CA ASN A 153 16.22 -0.69 23.78
C ASN A 153 15.63 -2.10 23.94
N ASN A 154 14.71 -2.30 24.88
CA ASN A 154 14.13 -3.63 25.14
C ASN A 154 13.16 -4.04 24.01
N THR A 155 12.32 -3.10 23.57
CA THR A 155 11.37 -3.34 22.48
C THR A 155 12.11 -3.58 21.16
N VAL A 156 13.19 -2.85 20.89
CA VAL A 156 14.05 -3.06 19.71
C VAL A 156 14.72 -4.42 19.75
N ILE A 157 15.35 -4.80 20.85
CA ILE A 157 15.99 -6.11 21.01
C ILE A 157 14.96 -7.24 20.81
N SER A 158 13.79 -7.11 21.40
CA SER A 158 12.70 -8.07 21.28
C SER A 158 12.21 -8.21 19.84
N ALA A 159 12.06 -7.09 19.12
CA ALA A 159 11.67 -7.08 17.72
C ALA A 159 12.74 -7.72 16.82
N LEU A 160 14.01 -7.48 17.09
CA LEU A 160 15.12 -8.12 16.36
C LEU A 160 15.18 -9.63 16.58
N GLN A 161 14.76 -10.10 17.75
CA GLN A 161 14.70 -11.54 18.08
C GLN A 161 13.41 -12.22 17.56
N SER A 162 12.43 -11.43 17.07
CA SER A 162 11.22 -11.99 16.50
C SER A 162 11.50 -12.69 15.16
N PRO A 163 10.65 -13.65 14.72
CA PRO A 163 10.84 -14.35 13.46
C PRO A 163 10.99 -13.39 12.27
N GLU A 164 11.93 -13.65 11.37
CA GLU A 164 12.17 -12.78 10.20
C GLU A 164 10.96 -12.68 9.28
N ASN A 165 10.15 -13.74 9.18
CA ASN A 165 8.94 -13.78 8.37
C ASN A 165 7.71 -13.12 9.02
N LEU A 166 7.86 -12.48 10.18
CA LEU A 166 6.75 -11.76 10.82
C LEU A 166 6.25 -10.60 9.98
N VAL A 167 7.15 -9.91 9.29
CA VAL A 167 6.84 -8.87 8.31
C VAL A 167 7.24 -9.37 6.94
N ALA A 168 6.27 -9.44 6.02
CA ALA A 168 6.58 -9.76 4.65
C ALA A 168 7.26 -8.54 4.00
N THR A 169 8.39 -8.79 3.37
CA THR A 169 8.94 -7.91 2.36
C THR A 169 8.32 -8.29 1.03
N LEU A 170 8.01 -7.31 0.18
CA LEU A 170 7.74 -7.64 -1.20
C LEU A 170 8.98 -8.33 -1.77
N PRO A 171 8.81 -9.42 -2.54
CA PRO A 171 9.93 -10.10 -3.15
C PRO A 171 10.73 -9.07 -3.92
N SER A 172 11.87 -8.67 -3.38
CA SER A 172 12.82 -7.96 -4.17
C SER A 172 13.58 -9.02 -4.96
N ASP A 173 13.31 -9.12 -6.24
CA ASP A 173 14.15 -9.86 -7.17
C ASP A 173 15.52 -9.17 -7.33
N VAL A 174 15.93 -8.42 -6.33
CA VAL A 174 17.16 -7.62 -6.33
C VAL A 174 18.38 -8.52 -6.38
N ASN A 175 18.26 -9.77 -5.96
CA ASN A 175 19.26 -10.79 -6.18
C ASN A 175 19.27 -11.33 -7.62
N ASP A 176 18.25 -11.03 -8.43
CA ASP A 176 18.28 -11.33 -9.85
C ASP A 176 19.31 -10.43 -10.55
N PRO A 177 20.33 -10.99 -11.23
CA PRO A 177 21.33 -10.23 -11.98
C PRO A 177 20.72 -9.23 -12.98
N TRP A 178 19.53 -9.54 -13.50
CA TRP A 178 18.81 -8.69 -14.45
C TRP A 178 18.29 -7.40 -13.81
N TRP A 179 17.74 -7.46 -12.60
CA TRP A 179 17.32 -6.29 -11.85
C TRP A 179 18.50 -5.43 -11.45
N ARG A 180 19.60 -6.04 -10.99
CA ARG A 180 20.83 -5.32 -10.68
C ARG A 180 21.38 -4.57 -11.89
N LEU A 181 21.29 -5.18 -13.08
CA LEU A 181 21.71 -4.52 -14.32
C LEU A 181 20.81 -3.33 -14.67
N ARG A 182 19.49 -3.48 -14.53
CA ARG A 182 18.50 -2.41 -14.79
C ARG A 182 18.56 -1.27 -13.80
N LEU A 183 18.80 -1.58 -12.54
CA LEU A 183 18.88 -0.58 -11.47
C LEU A 183 20.28 0.00 -11.31
N LYS A 184 21.25 -0.42 -12.12
CA LYS A 184 22.62 0.09 -12.06
C LYS A 184 22.64 1.61 -12.23
N GLY A 185 23.10 2.31 -11.19
CA GLY A 185 23.11 3.77 -11.13
C GLY A 185 21.80 4.39 -10.60
N SER A 186 20.83 3.58 -10.22
CA SER A 186 19.63 4.02 -9.49
C SER A 186 19.93 4.10 -7.98
N THR A 187 19.26 5.03 -7.31
CA THR A 187 19.26 5.14 -5.85
C THR A 187 18.51 4.00 -5.17
N LEU A 188 17.80 3.15 -5.93
CA LEU A 188 17.06 2.00 -5.40
C LEU A 188 17.97 0.86 -4.93
N LEU A 189 19.17 0.73 -5.50
CA LEU A 189 20.14 -0.27 -5.04
C LEU A 189 20.67 0.11 -3.65
N GLY A 190 20.50 -0.78 -2.68
CA GLY A 190 20.95 -0.57 -1.31
C GLY A 190 19.82 -0.19 -0.32
N HIS A 191 18.58 -0.14 -0.77
CA HIS A 191 17.38 0.04 0.07
C HIS A 191 16.55 -1.25 0.23
N GLU A 192 17.20 -2.39 0.15
CA GLU A 192 16.61 -3.73 0.23
C GLU A 192 16.27 -4.13 1.68
#